data_1d7de882f1bf334632f9a1ba435e9e31
#
_entry.id   1d7de882f1bf334632f9a1ba435e9e31
#
_cell.length_a   1.000
_cell.length_b   1.000
_cell.length_c   1.000
_cell.angle_alpha   90.00
_cell.angle_beta   90.00
_cell.angle_gamma   90.00
#
_symmetry.space_group_name_H-M   'P 1'
#
loop_
_entity.id
_entity.type
_entity.pdbx_description
1 polymer ?
#
loop_
_entity_poly.entity_id
_entity_poly.type
_entity_poly.pdbx_seq_one_letter_code
_entity_poly.pdbx_strand_id
1 'polypeptide(L)'
;GIRDSSVTGVQTCALPISDLTARQLQKLMCEKLGLDFASSVVNKTGGGSSLSYVYLNQHPGDAHYIALSLQPMITGPMMIAGQIPHTEMTPLAHLFNEYVGFAVRADSGIKSGRDFVERLRKDPGAVSISLSTALAGSNHLATVLALKTAGVDIKKLRVVVVAGANESIAGVMGGHVDVMVTSAASQIAHIQGGKLRGIAVSGPRRLSGAFADVPTWKEQGYDSIYANWRGVVGPKGMSAAQIAYWDDVFSRLTQTPEWRNEALRLLQDPVYMNSAETRRFLDAQQQELRAVLVELGLAK
;
A
#
# COMPACT_ATOMS: atom_id res chain seq x y z
N GLY A 1 -1.87 -18.85 27.64
CA GLY A 1 -1.92 -17.39 27.56
C GLY A 1 -0.66 -16.86 26.90
N ILE A 2 -0.79 -15.81 26.10
CA ILE A 2 0.31 -15.11 25.37
C ILE A 2 1.32 -14.43 26.36
N ARG A 3 1.19 -14.64 27.65
CA ARG A 3 2.05 -14.04 28.69
C ARG A 3 3.34 -14.80 29.00
N ASP A 4 3.56 -15.93 28.36
CA ASP A 4 4.76 -16.73 28.60
C ASP A 4 5.88 -16.28 27.63
N SER A 5 7.11 -16.31 28.09
CA SER A 5 8.36 -15.76 27.56
C SER A 5 8.78 -16.20 26.14
N SER A 6 7.84 -16.48 25.25
CA SER A 6 8.08 -16.89 23.88
C SER A 6 8.30 -15.69 22.96
N VAL A 7 9.26 -15.80 22.07
CA VAL A 7 9.64 -14.79 21.08
C VAL A 7 8.50 -14.56 20.10
N THR A 8 7.93 -13.35 20.09
CA THR A 8 6.95 -12.97 19.07
C THR A 8 7.67 -12.53 17.80
N GLY A 9 7.45 -13.26 16.71
CA GLY A 9 8.02 -12.94 15.39
C GLY A 9 7.09 -12.02 14.59
N VAL A 10 7.53 -10.82 14.25
CA VAL A 10 6.86 -9.93 13.29
C VAL A 10 7.45 -10.17 11.90
N GLN A 11 6.66 -10.76 11.00
CA GLN A 11 7.10 -11.08 9.64
C GLN A 11 6.89 -9.89 8.70
N THR A 12 7.84 -9.64 7.80
CA THR A 12 7.70 -8.64 6.74
C THR A 12 8.15 -9.18 5.40
N CYS A 13 7.71 -8.52 4.33
CA CYS A 13 8.12 -8.82 2.95
C CYS A 13 9.44 -8.14 2.53
N ALA A 14 10.21 -7.58 3.46
CA ALA A 14 11.48 -6.86 3.23
C ALA A 14 11.43 -5.70 2.21
N LEU A 15 10.26 -5.15 1.92
CA LEU A 15 10.18 -3.83 1.30
C LEU A 15 10.59 -2.79 2.37
N PRO A 16 11.38 -1.75 2.04
CA PRO A 16 11.89 -0.79 3.04
C PRO A 16 10.79 -0.21 3.94
N ILE A 17 9.63 0.12 3.39
CA ILE A 17 8.47 0.65 4.14
C ILE A 17 7.88 -0.43 5.06
N SER A 18 7.82 -1.69 4.63
CA SER A 18 7.27 -2.78 5.44
C SER A 18 8.19 -3.11 6.63
N ASP A 19 9.50 -3.14 6.43
CA ASP A 19 10.46 -3.33 7.52
C ASP A 19 10.38 -2.18 8.53
N LEU A 20 10.31 -0.94 8.06
CA LEU A 20 10.13 0.24 8.92
C LEU A 20 8.84 0.15 9.73
N THR A 21 7.72 -0.21 9.11
CA THR A 21 6.43 -0.37 9.79
C THR A 21 6.49 -1.47 10.85
N ALA A 22 7.08 -2.62 10.55
CA ALA A 22 7.21 -3.71 11.51
C ALA A 22 8.07 -3.33 12.72
N ARG A 23 9.18 -2.63 12.50
CA ARG A 23 10.05 -2.13 13.59
C ARG A 23 9.35 -1.06 14.42
N GLN A 24 8.55 -0.22 13.80
CA GLN A 24 7.74 0.77 14.51
C GLN A 24 6.67 0.08 15.38
N LEU A 25 5.96 -0.91 14.84
CA LEU A 25 5.02 -1.72 15.62
C LEU A 25 5.72 -2.36 16.83
N GLN A 26 6.85 -3.05 16.58
CA GLN A 26 7.65 -3.69 17.61
C GLN A 26 8.03 -2.69 18.72
N LYS A 27 8.61 -1.57 18.33
CA LYS A 27 9.05 -0.52 19.25
C LYS A 27 7.90 0.01 20.10
N LEU A 28 6.79 0.39 19.48
CA LEU A 28 5.67 1.00 20.19
C LEU A 28 4.91 -0.01 21.06
N MET A 29 4.80 -1.27 20.64
CA MET A 29 4.22 -2.33 21.48
C MET A 29 5.03 -2.51 22.78
N CYS A 30 6.36 -2.53 22.69
CA CYS A 30 7.21 -2.65 23.89
C CYS A 30 7.21 -1.37 24.72
N GLU A 31 7.49 -0.21 24.13
CA GLU A 31 7.71 1.04 24.86
C GLU A 31 6.43 1.69 25.39
N LYS A 32 5.33 1.58 24.68
CA LYS A 32 4.08 2.31 24.99
C LYS A 32 2.99 1.44 25.56
N LEU A 33 2.93 0.17 25.19
CA LEU A 33 1.96 -0.76 25.74
C LEU A 33 2.53 -1.64 26.85
N GLY A 34 3.84 -1.54 27.12
CA GLY A 34 4.50 -2.32 28.16
C GLY A 34 4.42 -3.83 27.91
N LEU A 35 4.36 -4.24 26.64
CA LEU A 35 4.35 -5.65 26.29
C LEU A 35 5.78 -6.19 26.45
N ASP A 36 6.01 -6.83 27.60
CA ASP A 36 7.31 -7.41 27.94
C ASP A 36 7.44 -8.81 27.33
N PHE A 37 7.67 -8.85 26.00
CA PHE A 37 8.03 -10.06 25.28
C PHE A 37 9.21 -9.82 24.35
N ALA A 38 10.11 -10.76 24.29
CA ALA A 38 11.15 -10.75 23.28
C ALA A 38 10.52 -10.88 21.89
N SER A 39 10.70 -9.87 21.04
CA SER A 39 10.16 -9.88 19.68
C SER A 39 11.26 -9.65 18.66
N SER A 40 11.14 -10.24 17.49
CA SER A 40 12.07 -10.06 16.39
C SER A 40 11.33 -9.72 15.09
N VAL A 41 11.87 -8.78 14.32
CA VAL A 41 11.42 -8.51 12.96
C VAL A 41 12.20 -9.40 12.01
N VAL A 42 11.49 -10.25 11.26
CA VAL A 42 12.09 -11.19 10.30
C VAL A 42 11.63 -10.86 8.90
N ASN A 43 12.57 -10.59 8.00
CA ASN A 43 12.29 -10.28 6.61
C ASN A 43 12.33 -11.55 5.75
N LYS A 44 11.19 -11.89 5.12
CA LYS A 44 11.05 -12.98 4.14
C LYS A 44 10.77 -12.41 2.76
N THR A 45 11.84 -12.21 1.99
CA THR A 45 11.78 -11.59 0.65
C THR A 45 11.36 -12.57 -0.43
N GLY A 46 10.60 -12.11 -1.42
CA GLY A 46 10.30 -12.84 -2.65
C GLY A 46 8.82 -13.06 -2.92
N GLY A 47 8.51 -13.39 -4.17
CA GLY A 47 7.17 -13.72 -4.64
C GLY A 47 6.08 -12.68 -4.40
N GLY A 48 6.42 -11.38 -4.37
CA GLY A 48 5.43 -10.34 -4.07
C GLY A 48 4.86 -10.44 -2.65
N SER A 49 5.69 -10.78 -1.67
CA SER A 49 5.34 -11.05 -0.25
C SER A 49 4.82 -12.46 0.04
N SER A 50 4.62 -13.33 -0.95
CA SER A 50 4.04 -14.66 -0.72
C SER A 50 4.90 -15.51 0.22
N LEU A 51 6.23 -15.38 0.20
CA LEU A 51 7.12 -16.15 1.08
C LEU A 51 6.91 -15.82 2.57
N SER A 52 6.53 -14.58 2.92
CA SER A 52 6.21 -14.24 4.30
C SER A 52 4.93 -14.93 4.78
N TYR A 53 3.95 -15.08 3.90
CA TYR A 53 2.69 -15.77 4.21
C TYR A 53 2.84 -17.30 4.24
N VAL A 54 3.69 -17.86 3.37
CA VAL A 54 4.07 -19.27 3.45
C VAL A 54 4.72 -19.58 4.79
N TYR A 55 5.67 -18.75 5.22
CA TYR A 55 6.33 -18.92 6.51
C TYR A 55 5.35 -18.77 7.68
N LEU A 56 4.46 -17.77 7.63
CA LEU A 56 3.43 -17.58 8.65
C LEU A 56 2.56 -18.83 8.83
N ASN A 57 2.15 -19.46 7.72
CA ASN A 57 1.29 -20.65 7.74
C ASN A 57 2.01 -21.96 8.09
N GLN A 58 3.33 -21.93 8.31
CA GLN A 58 4.04 -23.03 8.96
C GLN A 58 3.80 -23.10 10.48
N HIS A 59 3.13 -22.07 11.05
CA HIS A 59 2.84 -21.92 12.48
C HIS A 59 1.33 -21.81 12.76
N PRO A 60 0.49 -22.78 12.32
CA PRO A 60 -0.96 -22.68 12.45
C PRO A 60 -1.39 -22.58 13.92
N GLY A 61 -2.29 -21.63 14.21
CA GLY A 61 -2.82 -21.40 15.57
C GLY A 61 -1.85 -20.72 16.53
N ASP A 62 -0.61 -20.43 16.12
CA ASP A 62 0.38 -19.81 17.00
C ASP A 62 0.31 -18.27 16.89
N ALA A 63 -0.29 -17.63 17.91
CA ALA A 63 -0.46 -16.18 17.97
C ALA A 63 0.84 -15.39 18.21
N HIS A 64 1.98 -16.05 18.40
CA HIS A 64 3.29 -15.41 18.50
C HIS A 64 3.88 -15.04 17.13
N TYR A 65 3.25 -15.47 16.05
CA TYR A 65 3.63 -15.14 14.67
C TYR A 65 2.59 -14.22 14.05
N ILE A 66 3.02 -13.04 13.62
CA ILE A 66 2.18 -12.10 12.87
C ILE A 66 2.95 -11.58 11.66
N ALA A 67 2.24 -11.23 10.61
CA ALA A 67 2.83 -10.68 9.39
C ALA A 67 2.13 -9.40 8.96
N LEU A 68 2.88 -8.48 8.36
CA LEU A 68 2.27 -7.34 7.68
C LEU A 68 1.47 -7.81 6.48
N SER A 69 0.25 -7.33 6.36
CA SER A 69 -0.62 -7.56 5.22
C SER A 69 -0.59 -6.37 4.27
N LEU A 70 -0.54 -6.68 2.98
CA LEU A 70 -0.35 -5.77 1.87
C LEU A 70 -1.26 -6.18 0.73
N GLN A 71 -1.55 -5.23 -0.16
CA GLN A 71 -2.38 -5.49 -1.34
C GLN A 71 -1.94 -6.73 -2.18
N PRO A 72 -0.64 -7.05 -2.39
CA PRO A 72 -0.25 -8.29 -3.08
C PRO A 72 -0.75 -9.60 -2.44
N MET A 73 -1.12 -9.60 -1.15
CA MET A 73 -1.79 -10.74 -0.51
C MET A 73 -3.13 -11.10 -1.19
N ILE A 74 -3.79 -10.11 -1.79
CA ILE A 74 -5.05 -10.28 -2.51
C ILE A 74 -4.80 -10.53 -3.99
N THR A 75 -3.98 -9.70 -4.65
CA THR A 75 -3.80 -9.80 -6.11
C THR A 75 -2.88 -10.93 -6.54
N GLY A 76 -1.91 -11.31 -5.71
CA GLY A 76 -0.96 -12.38 -6.02
C GLY A 76 -1.63 -13.72 -6.36
N PRO A 77 -2.53 -14.25 -5.51
CA PRO A 77 -3.24 -15.50 -5.78
C PRO A 77 -4.14 -15.47 -7.02
N MET A 78 -4.62 -14.29 -7.43
CA MET A 78 -5.42 -14.14 -8.64
C MET A 78 -4.59 -14.24 -9.93
N MET A 79 -3.30 -13.90 -9.86
CA MET A 79 -2.40 -13.86 -11.01
C MET A 79 -1.50 -15.08 -11.09
N ILE A 80 -1.07 -15.61 -9.94
CA ILE A 80 -0.04 -16.63 -9.83
C ILE A 80 -0.64 -17.85 -9.11
N ALA A 81 -0.76 -18.97 -9.82
CA ALA A 81 -1.25 -20.21 -9.24
C ALA A 81 -0.33 -20.68 -8.10
N GLY A 82 -0.93 -21.22 -7.04
CA GLY A 82 -0.20 -21.76 -5.88
C GLY A 82 0.19 -20.74 -4.82
N GLN A 83 -0.09 -19.46 -5.00
CA GLN A 83 0.04 -18.50 -3.91
C GLN A 83 -1.10 -18.65 -2.90
N ILE A 84 -0.77 -18.42 -1.62
CA ILE A 84 -1.72 -18.55 -0.50
C ILE A 84 -2.73 -17.40 -0.54
N PRO A 85 -4.05 -17.68 -0.62
CA PRO A 85 -5.06 -16.64 -0.58
C PRO A 85 -5.19 -16.06 0.84
N HIS A 86 -5.68 -14.81 0.94
CA HIS A 86 -5.87 -14.13 2.22
C HIS A 86 -6.83 -14.89 3.16
N THR A 87 -7.71 -15.73 2.62
CA THR A 87 -8.64 -16.58 3.41
C THR A 87 -7.94 -17.67 4.22
N GLU A 88 -6.69 -17.99 3.88
CA GLU A 88 -5.85 -18.95 4.62
C GLU A 88 -5.05 -18.27 5.75
N MET A 89 -5.35 -17.01 6.06
CA MET A 89 -4.74 -16.25 7.16
C MET A 89 -5.83 -15.68 8.07
N THR A 90 -5.46 -15.34 9.29
CA THR A 90 -6.34 -14.69 10.25
C THR A 90 -6.13 -13.18 10.21
N PRO A 91 -7.07 -12.36 9.68
CA PRO A 91 -6.96 -10.91 9.76
C PRO A 91 -6.95 -10.45 11.22
N LEU A 92 -6.05 -9.52 11.56
CA LEU A 92 -5.92 -8.98 12.92
C LEU A 92 -6.19 -7.47 12.97
N ALA A 93 -5.62 -6.71 12.04
CA ALA A 93 -5.85 -5.27 12.00
C ALA A 93 -5.60 -4.68 10.61
N HIS A 94 -6.36 -3.65 10.27
CA HIS A 94 -5.98 -2.63 9.32
C HIS A 94 -5.41 -1.45 10.10
N LEU A 95 -4.26 -0.93 9.72
CA LEU A 95 -3.54 0.04 10.52
C LEU A 95 -3.54 1.46 9.94
N PHE A 96 -3.35 1.59 8.64
CA PHE A 96 -3.32 2.87 7.94
C PHE A 96 -3.43 2.70 6.42
N ASN A 97 -3.77 3.81 5.77
CA ASN A 97 -3.72 3.96 4.33
C ASN A 97 -2.56 4.85 3.91
N GLU A 98 -1.90 4.48 2.84
CA GLU A 98 -1.00 5.36 2.09
C GLU A 98 -1.65 5.73 0.76
N TYR A 99 -1.32 6.91 0.25
CA TYR A 99 -1.85 7.33 -1.03
C TYR A 99 -0.74 7.49 -2.07
N VAL A 100 -1.12 7.29 -3.31
CA VAL A 100 -0.23 7.34 -4.46
C VAL A 100 -0.28 8.73 -5.06
N GLY A 101 0.89 9.35 -5.25
CA GLY A 101 1.05 10.62 -5.92
C GLY A 101 1.39 10.42 -7.41
N PHE A 102 0.82 11.27 -8.23
CA PHE A 102 1.13 11.41 -9.65
C PHE A 102 1.89 12.72 -9.83
N ALA A 103 3.10 12.66 -10.37
CA ALA A 103 3.93 13.84 -10.54
C ALA A 103 4.66 13.84 -11.89
N VAL A 104 4.99 15.04 -12.33
CA VAL A 104 5.74 15.32 -13.55
C VAL A 104 6.93 16.22 -13.23
N ARG A 105 7.88 16.36 -14.13
CA ARG A 105 8.93 17.38 -14.01
C ARG A 105 8.30 18.77 -13.94
N ALA A 106 8.86 19.67 -13.14
CA ALA A 106 8.27 20.99 -12.87
C ALA A 106 8.02 21.84 -14.12
N ASP A 107 8.88 21.72 -15.13
CA ASP A 107 8.77 22.40 -16.44
C ASP A 107 7.90 21.66 -17.46
N SER A 108 7.36 20.49 -17.12
CA SER A 108 6.50 19.69 -18.00
C SER A 108 5.32 20.50 -18.53
N GLY A 109 4.94 20.21 -19.78
CA GLY A 109 3.73 20.72 -20.41
C GLY A 109 2.43 20.13 -19.82
N ILE A 110 2.50 19.08 -18.99
CA ILE A 110 1.36 18.53 -18.24
C ILE A 110 1.22 19.34 -16.95
N LYS A 111 0.13 20.09 -16.80
CA LYS A 111 -0.07 21.03 -15.68
C LYS A 111 -0.95 20.47 -14.56
N SER A 112 -1.80 19.49 -14.88
CA SER A 112 -2.79 18.93 -13.96
C SER A 112 -3.11 17.47 -14.31
N GLY A 113 -3.85 16.78 -13.43
CA GLY A 113 -4.39 15.46 -13.74
C GLY A 113 -5.41 15.52 -14.91
N ARG A 114 -6.12 16.63 -15.07
CA ARG A 114 -7.01 16.84 -16.24
C ARG A 114 -6.22 16.88 -17.54
N ASP A 115 -5.14 17.67 -17.62
CA ASP A 115 -4.29 17.71 -18.81
C ASP A 115 -3.73 16.32 -19.16
N PHE A 116 -3.34 15.58 -18.12
CA PHE A 116 -2.84 14.21 -18.27
C PHE A 116 -3.92 13.28 -18.86
N VAL A 117 -5.12 13.32 -18.32
CA VAL A 117 -6.26 12.53 -18.82
C VAL A 117 -6.64 12.93 -20.24
N GLU A 118 -6.71 14.21 -20.55
CA GLU A 118 -7.07 14.69 -21.89
C GLU A 118 -6.09 14.23 -22.97
N ARG A 119 -4.79 14.19 -22.68
CA ARG A 119 -3.77 13.63 -23.58
C ARG A 119 -3.99 12.14 -23.81
N LEU A 120 -4.22 11.38 -22.72
CA LEU A 120 -4.44 9.93 -22.80
C LEU A 120 -5.78 9.56 -23.44
N ARG A 121 -6.81 10.40 -23.37
CA ARG A 121 -8.07 10.19 -24.10
C ARG A 121 -7.89 10.32 -25.61
N LYS A 122 -7.00 11.22 -26.06
CA LYS A 122 -6.68 11.39 -27.48
C LYS A 122 -5.81 10.25 -27.98
N ASP A 123 -4.79 9.89 -27.23
CA ASP A 123 -3.88 8.78 -27.51
C ASP A 123 -3.38 8.18 -26.18
N PRO A 124 -3.84 7.00 -25.78
CA PRO A 124 -3.42 6.34 -24.56
C PRO A 124 -1.92 6.05 -24.47
N GLY A 125 -1.23 5.98 -25.60
CA GLY A 125 0.23 5.78 -25.69
C GLY A 125 1.06 7.07 -25.67
N ALA A 126 0.42 8.25 -25.73
CA ALA A 126 1.11 9.53 -25.88
C ALA A 126 1.95 9.94 -24.67
N VAL A 127 1.69 9.37 -23.49
CA VAL A 127 2.38 9.71 -22.23
C VAL A 127 2.97 8.46 -21.62
N SER A 128 4.27 8.48 -21.36
CA SER A 128 4.96 7.40 -20.65
C SER A 128 4.77 7.53 -19.14
N ILE A 129 4.32 6.43 -18.49
CA ILE A 129 3.99 6.38 -17.08
C ILE A 129 4.95 5.43 -16.36
N SER A 130 5.77 5.96 -15.46
CA SER A 130 6.67 5.16 -14.64
C SER A 130 5.96 4.67 -13.39
N LEU A 131 6.02 3.36 -13.14
CA LEU A 131 5.48 2.70 -11.97
C LEU A 131 6.62 2.11 -11.13
N SER A 132 6.73 2.50 -9.86
CA SER A 132 7.74 1.97 -8.94
C SER A 132 7.35 0.66 -8.25
N THR A 133 6.32 -0.02 -8.76
CA THR A 133 5.89 -1.35 -8.34
C THR A 133 5.60 -2.21 -9.57
N ALA A 134 5.55 -3.52 -9.40
CA ALA A 134 5.18 -4.44 -10.47
C ALA A 134 3.78 -4.15 -11.05
N LEU A 135 3.47 -4.69 -12.21
CA LEU A 135 2.11 -4.71 -12.75
C LEU A 135 1.17 -5.35 -11.72
N ALA A 136 -0.07 -4.85 -11.65
CA ALA A 136 -1.05 -5.15 -10.61
C ALA A 136 -0.61 -4.80 -9.16
N GLY A 137 0.52 -4.14 -8.99
CA GLY A 137 0.90 -3.50 -7.74
C GLY A 137 0.14 -2.18 -7.51
N SER A 138 0.32 -1.59 -6.33
CA SER A 138 -0.43 -0.42 -5.88
C SER A 138 -0.40 0.76 -6.85
N ASN A 139 0.77 1.06 -7.43
CA ASN A 139 0.90 2.21 -8.35
C ASN A 139 0.19 1.93 -9.69
N HIS A 140 0.26 0.70 -10.18
CA HIS A 140 -0.48 0.30 -11.38
C HIS A 140 -1.99 0.38 -11.15
N LEU A 141 -2.49 -0.19 -10.05
CA LEU A 141 -3.92 -0.16 -9.73
C LEU A 141 -4.44 1.26 -9.52
N ALA A 142 -3.71 2.11 -8.79
CA ALA A 142 -4.06 3.53 -8.64
C ALA A 142 -4.17 4.22 -10.00
N THR A 143 -3.27 3.90 -10.93
CA THR A 143 -3.26 4.47 -12.29
C THR A 143 -4.46 3.99 -13.10
N VAL A 144 -4.65 2.68 -13.19
CA VAL A 144 -5.70 2.11 -14.05
C VAL A 144 -7.10 2.43 -13.53
N LEU A 145 -7.32 2.44 -12.21
CA LEU A 145 -8.60 2.83 -11.63
C LEU A 145 -8.95 4.29 -11.95
N ALA A 146 -8.00 5.21 -11.76
CA ALA A 146 -8.21 6.62 -12.06
C ALA A 146 -8.46 6.87 -13.55
N LEU A 147 -7.67 6.25 -14.43
CA LEU A 147 -7.80 6.44 -15.86
C LEU A 147 -9.02 5.73 -16.44
N LYS A 148 -9.43 4.61 -15.88
CA LYS A 148 -10.68 3.92 -16.24
C LYS A 148 -11.90 4.80 -15.95
N THR A 149 -12.01 5.39 -14.76
CA THR A 149 -13.10 6.33 -14.43
C THR A 149 -13.09 7.57 -15.32
N ALA A 150 -11.91 7.92 -15.84
CA ALA A 150 -11.74 8.98 -16.81
C ALA A 150 -12.06 8.57 -18.26
N GLY A 151 -12.46 7.33 -18.54
CA GLY A 151 -12.78 6.84 -19.89
C GLY A 151 -11.59 6.66 -20.81
N VAL A 152 -10.39 6.43 -20.27
CA VAL A 152 -9.16 6.12 -21.02
C VAL A 152 -9.07 4.62 -21.28
N ASP A 153 -8.62 4.21 -22.48
CA ASP A 153 -8.33 2.80 -22.77
C ASP A 153 -7.07 2.34 -22.02
N ILE A 154 -7.30 1.73 -20.86
CA ILE A 154 -6.23 1.32 -19.93
C ILE A 154 -5.33 0.20 -20.46
N LYS A 155 -5.76 -0.52 -21.51
CA LYS A 155 -4.96 -1.60 -22.12
C LYS A 155 -3.86 -1.08 -23.04
N LYS A 156 -3.96 0.16 -23.50
CA LYS A 156 -3.02 0.79 -24.43
C LYS A 156 -2.05 1.76 -23.75
N LEU A 157 -2.07 1.84 -22.42
CA LEU A 157 -1.18 2.71 -21.67
C LEU A 157 0.30 2.33 -21.87
N ARG A 158 1.13 3.34 -22.10
CA ARG A 158 2.59 3.16 -22.15
C ARG A 158 3.18 3.19 -20.74
N VAL A 159 3.32 1.99 -20.13
CA VAL A 159 3.78 1.82 -18.76
C VAL A 159 5.23 1.34 -18.73
N VAL A 160 6.05 1.96 -17.87
CA VAL A 160 7.45 1.60 -17.60
C VAL A 160 7.56 1.19 -16.14
N VAL A 161 7.80 -0.10 -15.90
CA VAL A 161 8.03 -0.62 -14.54
C VAL A 161 9.49 -0.46 -14.17
N VAL A 162 9.76 0.14 -13.00
CA VAL A 162 11.11 0.38 -12.47
C VAL A 162 11.27 -0.22 -11.08
N ALA A 163 12.51 -0.39 -10.62
CA ALA A 163 12.81 -1.13 -9.38
C ALA A 163 12.35 -0.40 -8.10
N GLY A 164 12.02 0.89 -8.16
CA GLY A 164 11.57 1.63 -6.99
C GLY A 164 11.38 3.12 -7.23
N ALA A 165 10.99 3.84 -6.17
CA ALA A 165 10.66 5.27 -6.25
C ALA A 165 11.85 6.12 -6.75
N ASN A 166 13.07 5.83 -6.30
CA ASN A 166 14.25 6.61 -6.68
C ASN A 166 14.53 6.53 -8.20
N GLU A 167 14.37 5.35 -8.79
CA GLU A 167 14.54 5.18 -10.23
C GLU A 167 13.42 5.89 -11.01
N SER A 168 12.18 5.83 -10.52
CA SER A 168 11.05 6.55 -11.10
C SER A 168 11.27 8.08 -11.06
N ILE A 169 11.76 8.60 -9.94
CA ILE A 169 12.12 10.02 -9.76
C ILE A 169 13.22 10.41 -10.75
N ALA A 170 14.31 9.63 -10.82
CA ALA A 170 15.41 9.89 -11.75
C ALA A 170 14.94 9.88 -13.21
N GLY A 171 14.07 8.93 -13.57
CA GLY A 171 13.49 8.82 -14.90
C GLY A 171 12.69 10.05 -15.33
N VAL A 172 11.84 10.58 -14.46
CA VAL A 172 11.07 11.81 -14.73
C VAL A 172 11.98 13.04 -14.76
N MET A 173 12.90 13.15 -13.80
CA MET A 173 13.83 14.28 -13.77
C MET A 173 14.76 14.32 -14.99
N GLY A 174 15.18 13.15 -15.49
CA GLY A 174 15.98 13.01 -16.70
C GLY A 174 15.18 13.17 -18.01
N GLY A 175 13.85 13.28 -17.95
CA GLY A 175 12.99 13.37 -19.14
C GLY A 175 12.83 12.04 -19.89
N HIS A 176 13.18 10.91 -19.29
CA HIS A 176 13.05 9.58 -19.89
C HIS A 176 11.61 9.03 -19.81
N VAL A 177 10.84 9.52 -18.85
CA VAL A 177 9.41 9.26 -18.69
C VAL A 177 8.67 10.56 -18.35
N ASP A 178 7.40 10.65 -18.74
CA ASP A 178 6.63 11.89 -18.62
C ASP A 178 5.98 12.04 -17.23
N VAL A 179 5.41 10.97 -16.72
CA VAL A 179 4.69 10.93 -15.43
C VAL A 179 5.24 9.83 -14.54
N MET A 180 5.51 10.15 -13.29
CA MET A 180 5.81 9.15 -12.27
C MET A 180 4.61 8.89 -11.39
N VAL A 181 4.48 7.63 -10.98
CA VAL A 181 3.45 7.19 -10.02
C VAL A 181 4.13 6.39 -8.92
N THR A 182 4.19 6.98 -7.72
CA THR A 182 4.82 6.37 -6.55
C THR A 182 4.05 6.75 -5.28
N SER A 183 4.46 6.22 -4.10
CA SER A 183 3.95 6.73 -2.82
C SER A 183 4.13 8.24 -2.75
N ALA A 184 3.11 8.97 -2.29
CA ALA A 184 3.18 10.42 -2.11
C ALA A 184 4.36 10.81 -1.20
N ALA A 185 4.61 10.04 -0.15
CA ALA A 185 5.70 10.30 0.79
C ALA A 185 7.09 10.35 0.11
N SER A 186 7.33 9.51 -0.90
CA SER A 186 8.62 9.49 -1.63
C SER A 186 8.86 10.73 -2.50
N GLN A 187 7.83 11.52 -2.77
CA GLN A 187 7.89 12.69 -3.64
C GLN A 187 8.08 14.01 -2.87
N ILE A 188 7.90 14.01 -1.54
CA ILE A 188 7.87 15.21 -0.68
C ILE A 188 9.05 16.15 -0.96
N ALA A 189 10.27 15.65 -0.81
CA ALA A 189 11.48 16.47 -0.93
C ALA A 189 11.64 17.11 -2.33
N HIS A 190 11.22 16.41 -3.36
CA HIS A 190 11.32 16.87 -4.75
C HIS A 190 10.23 17.88 -5.12
N ILE A 191 9.02 17.76 -4.57
CA ILE A 191 7.95 18.73 -4.75
C ILE A 191 8.29 20.01 -3.98
N GLN A 192 8.72 19.89 -2.70
CA GLN A 192 9.18 21.04 -1.90
C GLN A 192 10.38 21.76 -2.52
N GLY A 193 11.29 21.01 -3.12
CA GLY A 193 12.45 21.57 -3.84
C GLY A 193 12.11 22.12 -5.23
N GLY A 194 10.84 22.18 -5.64
CA GLY A 194 10.40 22.72 -6.93
C GLY A 194 10.89 21.94 -8.16
N LYS A 195 11.39 20.72 -7.99
CA LYS A 195 11.88 19.86 -9.08
C LYS A 195 10.78 19.05 -9.74
N LEU A 196 9.78 18.67 -8.95
CA LEU A 196 8.58 17.97 -9.41
C LEU A 196 7.33 18.81 -9.16
N ARG A 197 6.33 18.61 -9.98
CA ARG A 197 4.95 19.10 -9.79
C ARG A 197 4.03 17.91 -9.56
N GLY A 198 3.36 17.84 -8.40
CA GLY A 198 2.26 16.93 -8.17
C GLY A 198 1.06 17.34 -9.02
N ILE A 199 0.49 16.41 -9.76
CA ILE A 199 -0.67 16.67 -10.64
C ILE A 199 -1.95 16.00 -10.14
N ALA A 200 -1.84 14.96 -9.31
CA ALA A 200 -2.95 14.31 -8.64
C ALA A 200 -2.49 13.47 -7.45
N VAL A 201 -3.40 13.17 -6.54
CA VAL A 201 -3.23 12.17 -5.48
C VAL A 201 -4.44 11.24 -5.44
N SER A 202 -4.19 9.96 -5.11
CA SER A 202 -5.23 8.93 -5.09
C SER A 202 -6.12 8.93 -3.85
N GLY A 203 -5.90 9.84 -2.92
CA GLY A 203 -6.64 9.93 -1.65
C GLY A 203 -8.05 10.50 -1.79
N PRO A 204 -8.90 10.30 -0.76
CA PRO A 204 -10.26 10.86 -0.70
C PRO A 204 -10.25 12.38 -0.46
N ARG A 205 -9.16 12.91 0.06
CA ARG A 205 -8.90 14.33 0.32
C ARG A 205 -7.43 14.63 0.00
N ARG A 206 -7.10 15.91 -0.16
CA ARG A 206 -5.70 16.35 -0.30
C ARG A 206 -4.89 15.91 0.92
N LEU A 207 -3.63 15.61 0.69
CA LEU A 207 -2.69 15.34 1.77
C LEU A 207 -2.13 16.66 2.32
N SER A 208 -1.49 16.59 3.48
CA SER A 208 -0.85 17.75 4.12
C SER A 208 0.53 18.06 3.54
N GLY A 209 1.15 19.13 4.04
CA GLY A 209 2.53 19.51 3.73
C GLY A 209 2.75 19.76 2.24
N ALA A 210 3.73 19.12 1.65
CA ALA A 210 4.09 19.29 0.23
C ALA A 210 2.96 18.98 -0.77
N PHE A 211 1.96 18.23 -0.35
CA PHE A 211 0.82 17.83 -1.17
C PHE A 211 -0.44 18.66 -0.91
N ALA A 212 -0.41 19.69 -0.06
CA ALA A 212 -1.59 20.50 0.28
C ALA A 212 -2.26 21.15 -0.95
N ASP A 213 -1.45 21.52 -1.94
CA ASP A 213 -1.93 22.13 -3.19
C ASP A 213 -2.17 21.10 -4.30
N VAL A 214 -1.84 19.82 -4.09
CA VAL A 214 -2.04 18.77 -5.09
C VAL A 214 -3.48 18.25 -4.99
N PRO A 215 -4.30 18.42 -6.04
CA PRO A 215 -5.69 18.00 -6.00
C PRO A 215 -5.82 16.48 -6.05
N THR A 216 -6.91 15.96 -5.49
CA THR A 216 -7.30 14.57 -5.66
C THR A 216 -7.85 14.33 -7.07
N TRP A 217 -7.98 13.05 -7.47
CA TRP A 217 -8.70 12.70 -8.68
C TRP A 217 -10.16 13.14 -8.62
N LYS A 218 -10.80 13.00 -7.45
CA LYS A 218 -12.20 13.39 -7.23
C LYS A 218 -12.43 14.89 -7.40
N GLU A 219 -11.55 15.73 -6.87
CA GLU A 219 -11.61 17.19 -7.08
C GLU A 219 -11.43 17.60 -8.54
N GLN A 220 -10.78 16.75 -9.34
CA GLN A 220 -10.60 16.97 -10.78
C GLN A 220 -11.73 16.40 -11.64
N GLY A 221 -12.77 15.81 -11.01
CA GLY A 221 -13.96 15.28 -11.67
C GLY A 221 -13.91 13.77 -12.00
N TYR A 222 -12.92 13.05 -11.47
CA TYR A 222 -12.79 11.60 -11.65
C TYR A 222 -13.05 10.91 -10.31
N ASP A 223 -14.16 10.18 -10.20
CA ASP A 223 -14.54 9.50 -8.95
C ASP A 223 -13.67 8.26 -8.72
N SER A 224 -12.41 8.50 -8.40
CA SER A 224 -11.42 7.47 -8.12
C SER A 224 -10.70 7.76 -6.81
N ILE A 225 -10.75 6.79 -5.92
CA ILE A 225 -10.00 6.74 -4.68
C ILE A 225 -9.25 5.41 -4.68
N TYR A 226 -7.97 5.45 -4.39
CA TYR A 226 -7.17 4.24 -4.20
C TYR A 226 -6.28 4.40 -2.98
N ALA A 227 -6.40 3.47 -2.03
CA ALA A 227 -5.56 3.38 -0.86
C ALA A 227 -4.61 2.18 -0.95
N ASN A 228 -3.32 2.45 -0.81
CA ASN A 228 -2.32 1.42 -0.61
C ASN A 228 -2.24 1.13 0.90
N TRP A 229 -3.04 0.21 1.36
CA TRP A 229 -3.24 -0.06 2.78
C TRP A 229 -2.15 -0.96 3.39
N ARG A 230 -2.03 -0.86 4.72
CA ARG A 230 -1.22 -1.74 5.55
C ARG A 230 -2.04 -2.27 6.71
N GLY A 231 -1.89 -3.55 6.97
CA GLY A 231 -2.53 -4.23 8.08
C GLY A 231 -1.64 -5.33 8.66
N VAL A 232 -2.22 -6.14 9.51
CA VAL A 232 -1.57 -7.28 10.15
C VAL A 232 -2.46 -8.51 10.04
N VAL A 233 -1.84 -9.64 9.77
CA VAL A 233 -2.47 -10.96 9.78
C VAL A 233 -1.70 -11.92 10.67
N GLY A 234 -2.40 -12.86 11.25
CA GLY A 234 -1.85 -14.04 11.93
C GLY A 234 -1.99 -15.29 11.08
N PRO A 235 -1.42 -16.42 11.51
CA PRO A 235 -1.55 -17.72 10.87
C PRO A 235 -3.00 -18.21 10.89
N LYS A 236 -3.32 -19.16 10.04
CA LYS A 236 -4.62 -19.85 10.07
C LYS A 236 -4.84 -20.56 11.41
N GLY A 237 -6.07 -20.58 11.88
CA GLY A 237 -6.47 -21.38 13.05
C GLY A 237 -6.23 -20.72 14.42
N MET A 238 -6.03 -19.41 14.46
CA MET A 238 -6.01 -18.68 15.74
C MET A 238 -7.37 -18.77 16.45
N SER A 239 -7.34 -18.95 17.78
CA SER A 239 -8.53 -18.98 18.63
C SER A 239 -9.14 -17.57 18.78
N ALA A 240 -10.44 -17.52 19.15
CA ALA A 240 -11.13 -16.26 19.42
C ALA A 240 -10.43 -15.42 20.50
N ALA A 241 -9.89 -16.07 21.54
CA ALA A 241 -9.16 -15.39 22.61
C ALA A 241 -7.84 -14.75 22.12
N GLN A 242 -7.12 -15.43 21.22
CA GLN A 242 -5.90 -14.88 20.60
C GLN A 242 -6.21 -13.70 19.68
N ILE A 243 -7.29 -13.78 18.91
CA ILE A 243 -7.75 -12.68 18.06
C ILE A 243 -8.15 -11.47 18.91
N ALA A 244 -8.94 -11.68 19.97
CA ALA A 244 -9.34 -10.61 20.87
C ALA A 244 -8.16 -9.93 21.58
N TYR A 245 -7.11 -10.68 21.91
CA TYR A 245 -5.86 -10.12 22.45
C TYR A 245 -5.21 -9.16 21.45
N TRP A 246 -5.06 -9.56 20.20
CA TRP A 246 -4.46 -8.70 19.17
C TRP A 246 -5.37 -7.51 18.80
N ASP A 247 -6.69 -7.68 18.80
CA ASP A 247 -7.63 -6.57 18.65
C ASP A 247 -7.41 -5.49 19.72
N ASP A 248 -7.26 -5.88 21.02
CA ASP A 248 -6.95 -4.95 22.09
C ASP A 248 -5.59 -4.27 21.90
N VAL A 249 -4.55 -5.05 21.57
CA VAL A 249 -3.20 -4.51 21.35
C VAL A 249 -3.18 -3.47 20.24
N PHE A 250 -3.73 -3.76 19.06
CA PHE A 250 -3.72 -2.82 17.94
C PHE A 250 -4.66 -1.64 18.15
N SER A 251 -5.78 -1.83 18.83
CA SER A 251 -6.67 -0.73 19.22
C SER A 251 -5.95 0.29 20.08
N ARG A 252 -5.26 -0.16 21.15
CA ARG A 252 -4.50 0.71 22.04
C ARG A 252 -3.31 1.35 21.33
N LEU A 253 -2.57 0.59 20.52
CA LEU A 253 -1.40 1.08 19.77
C LEU A 253 -1.76 2.24 18.86
N THR A 254 -2.81 2.09 18.06
CA THR A 254 -3.22 3.10 17.08
C THR A 254 -3.80 4.38 17.71
N GLN A 255 -4.13 4.34 18.99
CA GLN A 255 -4.57 5.52 19.75
C GLN A 255 -3.39 6.32 20.34
N THR A 256 -2.17 5.76 20.37
CA THR A 256 -1.01 6.47 20.92
C THR A 256 -0.66 7.71 20.09
N PRO A 257 -0.28 8.83 20.73
CA PRO A 257 0.17 10.02 20.01
C PRO A 257 1.36 9.74 19.10
N GLU A 258 2.26 8.87 19.52
CA GLU A 258 3.46 8.51 18.76
C GLU A 258 3.11 7.82 17.44
N TRP A 259 2.13 6.89 17.44
CA TRP A 259 1.63 6.26 16.23
C TRP A 259 1.05 7.29 15.27
N ARG A 260 0.16 8.15 15.78
CA ARG A 260 -0.51 9.17 14.95
C ARG A 260 0.47 10.21 14.38
N ASN A 261 1.42 10.67 15.19
CA ASN A 261 2.42 11.64 14.75
C ASN A 261 3.32 11.08 13.66
N GLU A 262 3.75 9.81 13.80
CA GLU A 262 4.58 9.17 12.78
C GLU A 262 3.79 8.91 11.49
N ALA A 263 2.54 8.49 11.58
CA ALA A 263 1.67 8.34 10.42
C ALA A 263 1.53 9.68 9.65
N LEU A 264 1.26 10.76 10.36
CA LEU A 264 1.16 12.10 9.74
C LEU A 264 2.46 12.54 9.08
N ARG A 265 3.62 12.29 9.73
CA ARG A 265 4.95 12.60 9.18
C ARG A 265 5.20 11.87 7.85
N LEU A 266 4.69 10.66 7.71
CA LEU A 266 4.82 9.82 6.52
C LEU A 266 3.67 9.99 5.51
N LEU A 267 2.80 10.99 5.68
CA LEU A 267 1.58 11.21 4.88
C LEU A 267 0.67 9.97 4.83
N GLN A 268 0.69 9.17 5.89
CA GLN A 268 -0.20 8.05 6.09
C GLN A 268 -1.49 8.52 6.76
N ASP A 269 -2.61 7.91 6.38
CA ASP A 269 -3.91 8.15 7.01
C ASP A 269 -4.15 7.04 8.05
N PRO A 270 -4.07 7.34 9.37
CA PRO A 270 -4.22 6.34 10.41
C PRO A 270 -5.69 5.92 10.52
N VAL A 271 -6.05 4.86 9.85
CA VAL A 271 -7.37 4.25 9.86
C VAL A 271 -7.26 2.88 10.52
N TYR A 272 -7.81 2.74 11.71
CA TYR A 272 -7.84 1.45 12.40
C TYR A 272 -9.15 0.71 12.10
N MET A 273 -9.02 -0.57 11.76
CA MET A 273 -10.10 -1.54 11.72
C MET A 273 -9.68 -2.76 12.53
N ASN A 274 -10.57 -3.29 13.36
CA ASN A 274 -10.35 -4.54 14.10
C ASN A 274 -10.34 -5.76 13.16
N SER A 275 -10.14 -6.95 13.71
CA SER A 275 -10.04 -8.20 12.96
C SER A 275 -11.27 -8.48 12.08
N ALA A 276 -12.47 -8.27 12.62
CA ALA A 276 -13.74 -8.52 11.92
C ALA A 276 -13.97 -7.50 10.78
N GLU A 277 -13.66 -6.22 11.02
CA GLU A 277 -13.75 -5.17 10.02
C GLU A 277 -12.70 -5.37 8.93
N THR A 278 -11.47 -5.73 9.32
CA THR A 278 -10.38 -6.05 8.37
C THR A 278 -10.75 -7.21 7.47
N ARG A 279 -11.40 -8.25 7.99
CA ARG A 279 -11.89 -9.36 7.15
C ARG A 279 -12.85 -8.88 6.09
N ARG A 280 -13.89 -8.13 6.48
CA ARG A 280 -14.87 -7.56 5.52
C ARG A 280 -14.21 -6.69 4.46
N PHE A 281 -13.22 -5.88 4.89
CA PHE A 281 -12.45 -5.04 3.99
C PHE A 281 -11.67 -5.88 2.96
N LEU A 282 -10.95 -6.92 3.39
CA LEU A 282 -10.17 -7.79 2.51
C LEU A 282 -11.05 -8.54 1.50
N ASP A 283 -12.21 -9.03 1.93
CA ASP A 283 -13.17 -9.72 1.07
C ASP A 283 -13.74 -8.77 0.00
N ALA A 284 -14.08 -7.52 0.38
CA ALA A 284 -14.53 -6.50 -0.56
C ALA A 284 -13.43 -6.11 -1.56
N GLN A 285 -12.21 -5.92 -1.08
CA GLN A 285 -11.05 -5.64 -1.94
C GLN A 285 -10.78 -6.77 -2.94
N GLN A 286 -10.96 -8.02 -2.54
CA GLN A 286 -10.81 -9.16 -3.45
C GLN A 286 -11.79 -9.07 -4.63
N GLN A 287 -13.05 -8.74 -4.36
CA GLN A 287 -14.08 -8.64 -5.40
C GLN A 287 -13.80 -7.48 -6.37
N GLU A 288 -13.47 -6.31 -5.81
CA GLU A 288 -13.15 -5.11 -6.59
C GLU A 288 -11.93 -5.31 -7.49
N LEU A 289 -10.82 -5.78 -6.92
CA LEU A 289 -9.56 -5.96 -7.63
C LEU A 289 -9.64 -7.08 -8.67
N ARG A 290 -10.42 -8.15 -8.42
CA ARG A 290 -10.62 -9.21 -9.40
C ARG A 290 -11.24 -8.66 -10.70
N ALA A 291 -12.26 -7.82 -10.60
CA ALA A 291 -12.90 -7.23 -11.78
C ALA A 291 -11.89 -6.42 -12.63
N VAL A 292 -11.04 -5.63 -11.99
CA VAL A 292 -10.01 -4.84 -12.67
C VAL A 292 -8.93 -5.74 -13.30
N LEU A 293 -8.47 -6.76 -12.57
CA LEU A 293 -7.45 -7.68 -13.09
C LEU A 293 -7.93 -8.52 -14.26
N VAL A 294 -9.21 -8.94 -14.25
CA VAL A 294 -9.84 -9.64 -15.40
C VAL A 294 -9.88 -8.72 -16.63
N GLU A 295 -10.29 -7.47 -16.45
CA GLU A 295 -10.34 -6.50 -17.55
C GLU A 295 -8.96 -6.24 -18.15
N LEU A 296 -7.92 -6.20 -17.33
CA LEU A 296 -6.51 -6.05 -17.76
C LEU A 296 -5.93 -7.33 -18.38
N GLY A 297 -6.63 -8.46 -18.32
CA GLY A 297 -6.11 -9.76 -18.75
C GLY A 297 -5.01 -10.32 -17.84
N LEU A 298 -4.95 -9.86 -16.58
CA LEU A 298 -3.93 -10.26 -15.60
C LEU A 298 -4.45 -11.32 -14.61
N ALA A 299 -5.77 -11.46 -14.41
CA ALA A 299 -6.34 -12.54 -13.62
C ALA A 299 -6.46 -13.82 -14.46
N LYS A 300 -6.26 -14.97 -13.79
CA LYS A 300 -6.49 -16.31 -14.34
C LYS A 300 -7.84 -16.85 -13.88
#